data_b014319fa557fb82e9dc459e54fe1794
#
_entry.id   b014319fa557fb82e9dc459e54fe1794
#
_cell.length_a   1.000
_cell.length_b   1.000
_cell.length_c   1.000
_cell.angle_alpha   90.00
_cell.angle_beta   90.00
_cell.angle_gamma   90.00
#
_symmetry.space_group_name_H-M   'P 1'
#
loop_
_entity.id
_entity.type
_entity.pdbx_description
1 polymer ?
#
loop_
_entity_poly.entity_id
_entity_poly.type
_entity_poly.pdbx_seq_one_letter_code
_entity_poly.pdbx_strand_id
1 'polypeptide(L)'
;MKIKFLLIIAILSVSVSFSQKKWTLKECVNHALENNISVKQNILILELAELNVKNAKGNFLPNLNGSASQGFNFGSFLGIDGSRISRDSRRNSLSANSSTTLFNGFRNLNTYKQAQLGVERSKLTLEKIQNDISLFVVNGYLNVLFAKENLDVARIQAEISKKQIQAAKQRYEAGITAKGDLLNTKSTAANDQQNIVTQENILTLALLNLSQLLQIPSDGFDIFKIYIDSPSATLTYNNSEIVYQKALRSQPQIKNAELGIQDADFNIEIAESFLRPTLNFSFGANTSYQHLQGKKDEITIFDPITMEQEVISNGFFKQFSDNLGYNFSFNLSIPIFNRTQSKTNIDRQYINKEISQVNLTNEKLQLQQTIEQAFVDSKAAAKAYEASKISLDAQKEAFKNAQESYNLGASTLFDFDLVRTRLVRAASALIRAKYDYVFKTKVLQFYYGEFNLD
;
A
#
# COMPACT_ATOMS: atom_id res chain seq x y z
N MET A 1 4.69 8.23 60.78
CA MET A 1 5.51 7.56 59.74
C MET A 1 4.91 6.24 59.26
N LYS A 2 4.23 5.43 60.05
CA LYS A 2 3.68 4.11 59.68
C LYS A 2 2.52 4.17 58.64
N ILE A 3 1.70 5.22 58.64
CA ILE A 3 0.57 5.38 57.68
C ILE A 3 1.05 5.75 56.27
N LYS A 4 2.13 6.55 56.14
CA LYS A 4 2.70 6.88 54.82
C LYS A 4 3.40 5.71 54.14
N PHE A 5 3.90 4.75 54.90
CA PHE A 5 4.54 3.53 54.38
C PHE A 5 3.49 2.52 53.90
N LEU A 6 2.33 2.45 54.52
CA LEU A 6 1.20 1.62 54.07
C LEU A 6 0.55 2.13 52.75
N LEU A 7 0.52 3.44 52.56
CA LEU A 7 0.03 4.07 51.35
C LEU A 7 0.97 3.84 50.11
N ILE A 8 2.28 3.79 50.35
CA ILE A 8 3.27 3.48 49.30
C ILE A 8 3.18 1.99 48.90
N ILE A 9 2.93 1.08 49.82
CA ILE A 9 2.75 -0.36 49.54
C ILE A 9 1.44 -0.60 48.78
N ALA A 10 0.37 0.15 49.08
CA ALA A 10 -0.91 0.05 48.37
C ALA A 10 -0.85 0.59 46.93
N ILE A 11 0.03 1.54 46.62
CA ILE A 11 0.26 2.08 45.28
C ILE A 11 1.13 1.13 44.44
N LEU A 12 2.02 0.35 45.07
CA LEU A 12 2.87 -0.63 44.35
C LEU A 12 2.12 -1.94 44.03
N SER A 13 0.92 -2.18 44.60
CA SER A 13 0.13 -3.40 44.33
C SER A 13 -0.90 -3.27 43.20
N VAL A 14 -0.96 -2.12 42.50
CA VAL A 14 -1.63 -2.02 41.21
C VAL A 14 -0.63 -2.49 40.12
N SER A 15 -0.17 -3.73 40.24
CA SER A 15 0.31 -4.47 39.09
C SER A 15 -0.89 -4.59 38.16
N VAL A 16 -0.90 -3.72 37.15
CA VAL A 16 -1.78 -3.85 35.99
C VAL A 16 -1.48 -5.23 35.41
N SER A 17 -2.28 -6.23 35.77
CA SER A 17 -2.32 -7.47 35.01
C SER A 17 -2.74 -7.10 33.61
N PHE A 18 -1.77 -6.83 32.73
CA PHE A 18 -1.99 -6.86 31.31
C PHE A 18 -2.39 -8.30 30.98
N SER A 19 -3.68 -8.61 31.13
CA SER A 19 -4.25 -9.79 30.48
C SER A 19 -3.83 -9.70 29.02
N GLN A 20 -2.99 -10.62 28.58
CA GLN A 20 -2.53 -10.66 27.19
C GLN A 20 -3.77 -10.67 26.31
N LYS A 21 -4.02 -9.54 25.63
CA LYS A 21 -5.16 -9.39 24.73
C LYS A 21 -4.96 -10.40 23.61
N LYS A 22 -5.84 -11.40 23.52
CA LYS A 22 -5.88 -12.28 22.35
C LYS A 22 -6.64 -11.58 21.23
N TRP A 23 -6.12 -11.65 20.03
CA TRP A 23 -6.67 -10.97 18.88
C TRP A 23 -7.57 -11.91 18.07
N THR A 24 -8.74 -11.44 17.69
CA THR A 24 -9.62 -12.11 16.73
C THR A 24 -9.14 -11.83 15.29
N LEU A 25 -9.57 -12.63 14.32
CA LEU A 25 -9.26 -12.40 12.92
C LEU A 25 -9.70 -11.01 12.47
N LYS A 26 -10.92 -10.61 12.81
CA LYS A 26 -11.49 -9.30 12.46
C LYS A 26 -10.68 -8.14 13.05
N GLU A 27 -10.26 -8.25 14.31
CA GLU A 27 -9.37 -7.25 14.94
C GLU A 27 -8.03 -7.17 14.23
N CYS A 28 -7.43 -8.31 13.84
CA CYS A 28 -6.18 -8.33 13.10
C CYS A 28 -6.32 -7.64 11.74
N VAL A 29 -7.36 -7.94 10.97
CA VAL A 29 -7.59 -7.30 9.67
C VAL A 29 -7.81 -5.81 9.82
N ASN A 30 -8.69 -5.38 10.71
CA ASN A 30 -8.98 -3.96 10.93
C ASN A 30 -7.71 -3.19 11.35
N HIS A 31 -6.95 -3.75 12.28
CA HIS A 31 -5.70 -3.13 12.73
C HIS A 31 -4.67 -3.02 11.60
N ALA A 32 -4.54 -4.06 10.76
CA ALA A 32 -3.65 -4.02 9.61
C ALA A 32 -4.09 -2.93 8.61
N LEU A 33 -5.38 -2.82 8.31
CA LEU A 33 -5.89 -1.80 7.39
C LEU A 33 -5.66 -0.36 7.90
N GLU A 34 -5.66 -0.16 9.22
CA GLU A 34 -5.41 1.15 9.83
C GLU A 34 -3.91 1.47 9.96
N ASN A 35 -3.07 0.47 10.20
CA ASN A 35 -1.69 0.70 10.63
C ASN A 35 -0.63 0.25 9.64
N ASN A 36 -0.94 -0.64 8.69
CA ASN A 36 0.03 -1.16 7.75
C ASN A 36 0.67 -0.04 6.90
N ILE A 37 2.01 -0.09 6.78
CA ILE A 37 2.80 0.95 6.08
C ILE A 37 2.38 1.07 4.61
N SER A 38 2.10 -0.05 3.92
CA SER A 38 1.67 -0.02 2.51
C SER A 38 0.31 0.64 2.34
N VAL A 39 -0.63 0.43 3.27
CA VAL A 39 -1.93 1.11 3.27
C VAL A 39 -1.75 2.60 3.52
N LYS A 40 -0.97 2.98 4.54
CA LYS A 40 -0.66 4.39 4.84
C LYS A 40 0.02 5.10 3.67
N GLN A 41 0.95 4.44 3.01
CA GLN A 41 1.60 4.98 1.82
C GLN A 41 0.60 5.25 0.68
N ASN A 42 -0.34 4.34 0.43
CA ASN A 42 -1.34 4.52 -0.62
C ASN A 42 -2.41 5.57 -0.24
N ILE A 43 -2.71 5.76 1.04
CA ILE A 43 -3.53 6.89 1.51
C ILE A 43 -2.82 8.22 1.18
N LEU A 44 -1.53 8.35 1.45
CA LEU A 44 -0.76 9.55 1.10
C LEU A 44 -0.67 9.78 -0.42
N ILE A 45 -0.58 8.70 -1.22
CA ILE A 45 -0.64 8.79 -2.70
C ILE A 45 -2.01 9.31 -3.15
N LEU A 46 -3.09 8.87 -2.51
CA LEU A 46 -4.44 9.40 -2.77
C LEU A 46 -4.53 10.89 -2.43
N GLU A 47 -4.01 11.32 -1.29
CA GLU A 47 -3.96 12.75 -0.92
C GLU A 47 -3.15 13.57 -1.94
N LEU A 48 -2.03 13.05 -2.43
CA LEU A 48 -1.26 13.69 -3.51
C LEU A 48 -2.09 13.82 -4.80
N ALA A 49 -2.88 12.81 -5.16
CA ALA A 49 -3.76 12.88 -6.32
C ALA A 49 -4.85 13.96 -6.14
N GLU A 50 -5.40 14.12 -4.94
CA GLU A 50 -6.36 15.19 -4.61
C GLU A 50 -5.74 16.58 -4.70
N LEU A 51 -4.48 16.73 -4.26
CA LEU A 51 -3.73 17.97 -4.44
C LEU A 51 -3.45 18.28 -5.92
N ASN A 52 -3.22 17.26 -6.75
CA ASN A 52 -3.08 17.43 -8.20
C ASN A 52 -4.37 17.95 -8.84
N VAL A 53 -5.55 17.53 -8.38
CA VAL A 53 -6.84 18.10 -8.80
C VAL A 53 -6.92 19.58 -8.44
N LYS A 54 -6.54 19.94 -7.21
CA LYS A 54 -6.51 21.33 -6.74
C LYS A 54 -5.54 22.18 -7.58
N ASN A 55 -4.37 21.63 -7.89
CA ASN A 55 -3.38 22.29 -8.76
C ASN A 55 -3.92 22.48 -10.19
N ALA A 56 -4.50 21.44 -10.80
CA ALA A 56 -5.10 21.51 -12.12
C ALA A 56 -6.25 22.53 -12.19
N LYS A 57 -7.06 22.63 -11.12
CA LYS A 57 -8.08 23.68 -10.98
C LYS A 57 -7.46 25.08 -10.86
N GLY A 58 -6.29 25.19 -10.23
CA GLY A 58 -5.54 26.44 -10.13
C GLY A 58 -5.12 27.01 -11.49
N ASN A 59 -4.94 26.16 -12.54
CA ASN A 59 -4.60 26.61 -13.88
C ASN A 59 -5.68 27.48 -14.58
N PHE A 60 -6.89 27.55 -14.03
CA PHE A 60 -7.94 28.44 -14.49
C PHE A 60 -7.91 29.81 -13.81
N LEU A 61 -7.11 29.99 -12.78
CA LEU A 61 -7.01 31.22 -12.03
C LEU A 61 -5.88 32.11 -12.56
N PRO A 62 -5.99 33.43 -12.45
CA PRO A 62 -4.86 34.30 -12.71
C PRO A 62 -3.76 34.10 -11.66
N ASN A 63 -2.51 34.14 -12.12
CA ASN A 63 -1.38 34.29 -11.21
C ASN A 63 -1.16 35.75 -10.85
N LEU A 64 -0.42 36.03 -9.79
CA LEU A 64 0.04 37.38 -9.45
C LEU A 64 1.48 37.29 -8.94
N ASN A 65 2.38 38.00 -9.64
CA ASN A 65 3.79 38.04 -9.29
C ASN A 65 4.23 39.47 -9.11
N GLY A 66 4.91 39.78 -7.99
CA GLY A 66 5.57 41.06 -7.75
C GLY A 66 7.08 40.92 -7.97
N SER A 67 7.71 41.93 -8.58
CA SER A 67 9.14 41.99 -8.66
C SER A 67 9.66 43.40 -8.34
N ALA A 68 10.78 43.47 -7.65
CA ALA A 68 11.51 44.72 -7.38
C ALA A 68 12.95 44.48 -7.81
N SER A 69 13.51 45.43 -8.52
CA SER A 69 14.91 45.36 -8.92
C SER A 69 15.63 46.68 -8.70
N GLN A 70 16.91 46.61 -8.37
CA GLN A 70 17.83 47.72 -8.37
C GLN A 70 19.05 47.36 -9.24
N GLY A 71 19.30 48.17 -10.22
CA GLY A 71 20.45 47.99 -11.13
C GLY A 71 21.39 49.23 -11.08
N PHE A 72 22.67 48.97 -11.18
CA PHE A 72 23.69 49.98 -11.36
C PHE A 72 24.35 49.70 -12.71
N ASN A 73 24.40 50.72 -13.58
CA ASN A 73 25.11 50.63 -14.86
C ASN A 73 26.30 51.57 -14.79
N PHE A 74 27.45 51.07 -15.15
CA PHE A 74 28.69 51.84 -15.22
C PHE A 74 29.21 51.75 -16.66
N GLY A 75 29.60 52.87 -17.24
CA GLY A 75 30.13 52.89 -18.59
C GLY A 75 30.07 54.26 -19.23
N SER A 76 30.64 54.33 -20.43
CA SER A 76 30.63 55.54 -21.28
C SER A 76 30.33 55.18 -22.70
N PHE A 77 29.78 56.11 -23.47
CA PHE A 77 29.62 56.02 -24.94
C PHE A 77 30.20 57.26 -25.61
N LEU A 78 30.54 57.12 -26.87
CA LEU A 78 30.98 58.25 -27.73
C LEU A 78 29.76 59.05 -28.20
N GLY A 79 29.71 60.32 -27.85
CA GLY A 79 28.74 61.26 -28.41
C GLY A 79 28.99 61.51 -29.87
N ILE A 80 28.00 62.12 -30.56
CA ILE A 80 28.07 62.47 -31.96
C ILE A 80 29.24 63.43 -32.28
N ASP A 81 29.64 64.19 -31.25
CA ASP A 81 30.75 65.15 -31.26
C ASP A 81 32.11 64.50 -30.93
N GLY A 82 32.17 63.19 -30.75
CA GLY A 82 33.38 62.46 -30.40
C GLY A 82 33.73 62.52 -28.89
N SER A 83 32.93 63.21 -28.06
CA SER A 83 33.16 63.26 -26.62
C SER A 83 32.76 61.94 -25.92
N ARG A 84 33.42 61.56 -24.85
CA ARG A 84 33.02 60.44 -23.97
C ARG A 84 32.02 60.93 -22.96
N ILE A 85 30.81 60.41 -23.03
CA ILE A 85 29.74 60.72 -22.07
C ILE A 85 29.58 59.55 -21.11
N SER A 86 29.73 59.80 -19.80
CA SER A 86 29.43 58.81 -18.74
C SER A 86 27.93 58.50 -18.76
N ARG A 87 27.62 57.21 -18.61
CA ARG A 87 26.25 56.68 -18.43
C ARG A 87 26.06 55.99 -17.09
N ASP A 88 26.88 56.35 -16.12
CA ASP A 88 26.68 55.75 -14.78
C ASP A 88 25.32 56.10 -14.26
N SER A 89 24.55 55.08 -13.99
CA SER A 89 23.14 55.27 -13.61
C SER A 89 22.70 54.21 -12.58
N ARG A 90 21.82 54.63 -11.72
CA ARG A 90 21.07 53.75 -10.81
C ARG A 90 19.62 53.67 -11.25
N ARG A 91 19.11 52.48 -11.40
CA ARG A 91 17.72 52.22 -11.76
C ARG A 91 17.05 51.33 -10.73
N ASN A 92 15.89 51.74 -10.26
CA ASN A 92 14.99 50.94 -9.45
C ASN A 92 13.75 50.69 -10.30
N SER A 93 13.21 49.48 -10.28
CA SER A 93 11.91 49.16 -10.84
C SER A 93 11.10 48.29 -9.91
N LEU A 94 9.82 48.55 -9.87
CA LEU A 94 8.82 47.75 -9.17
C LEU A 94 7.74 47.39 -10.17
N SER A 95 7.36 46.11 -10.21
CA SER A 95 6.27 45.62 -11.05
C SER A 95 5.41 44.61 -10.36
N ALA A 96 4.13 44.58 -10.70
CA ALA A 96 3.18 43.54 -10.36
C ALA A 96 2.53 43.07 -11.67
N ASN A 97 2.66 41.77 -11.95
CA ASN A 97 2.16 41.18 -13.20
C ASN A 97 1.22 40.02 -12.88
N SER A 98 0.10 39.97 -13.56
CA SER A 98 -0.90 38.93 -13.50
C SER A 98 -1.16 38.39 -14.90
N SER A 99 -1.27 37.08 -15.03
CA SER A 99 -1.64 36.44 -16.28
C SER A 99 -2.61 35.30 -16.07
N THR A 100 -3.50 35.10 -17.03
CA THR A 100 -4.42 33.97 -17.06
C THR A 100 -4.62 33.47 -18.48
N THR A 101 -4.77 32.17 -18.61
CA THR A 101 -5.08 31.55 -19.90
C THR A 101 -6.59 31.51 -20.06
N LEU A 102 -7.11 32.26 -21.03
CA LEU A 102 -8.54 32.28 -21.33
C LEU A 102 -8.95 31.10 -22.19
N PHE A 103 -8.07 30.66 -23.10
CA PHE A 103 -8.29 29.48 -23.95
C PHE A 103 -6.95 28.86 -24.34
N ASN A 104 -6.86 27.54 -24.31
CA ASN A 104 -5.67 26.78 -24.76
C ASN A 104 -6.06 25.44 -25.40
N GLY A 105 -7.08 25.48 -26.24
CA GLY A 105 -7.54 24.27 -26.93
C GLY A 105 -8.15 23.21 -26.01
N PHE A 106 -8.73 23.60 -24.89
CA PHE A 106 -9.28 22.74 -23.82
C PHE A 106 -8.23 21.98 -23.00
N ARG A 107 -6.94 22.30 -23.16
CA ARG A 107 -5.87 21.61 -22.40
C ARG A 107 -6.10 21.65 -20.90
N ASN A 108 -6.36 22.83 -20.31
CA ASN A 108 -6.60 22.97 -18.89
C ASN A 108 -7.82 22.15 -18.43
N LEU A 109 -8.90 22.10 -19.22
CA LEU A 109 -10.09 21.31 -18.92
C LEU A 109 -9.78 19.81 -18.90
N ASN A 110 -9.07 19.32 -19.91
CA ASN A 110 -8.71 17.90 -20.02
C ASN A 110 -7.70 17.49 -18.95
N THR A 111 -6.72 18.36 -18.63
CA THR A 111 -5.81 18.14 -17.49
C THR A 111 -6.54 18.09 -16.16
N TYR A 112 -7.56 18.94 -15.97
CA TYR A 112 -8.38 18.89 -14.77
C TYR A 112 -9.20 17.58 -14.68
N LYS A 113 -9.85 17.15 -15.76
CA LYS A 113 -10.58 15.88 -15.81
C LYS A 113 -9.65 14.69 -15.60
N GLN A 114 -8.46 14.71 -16.22
CA GLN A 114 -7.43 13.70 -16.04
C GLN A 114 -6.97 13.61 -14.58
N ALA A 115 -6.77 14.74 -13.91
CA ALA A 115 -6.43 14.75 -12.49
C ALA A 115 -7.55 14.16 -11.62
N GLN A 116 -8.83 14.43 -11.94
CA GLN A 116 -9.97 13.78 -11.25
C GLN A 116 -9.97 12.26 -11.47
N LEU A 117 -9.73 11.81 -12.70
CA LEU A 117 -9.58 10.39 -12.99
C LEU A 117 -8.41 9.76 -12.21
N GLY A 118 -7.32 10.51 -12.04
CA GLY A 118 -6.17 10.11 -11.21
C GLY A 118 -6.53 9.83 -9.76
N VAL A 119 -7.47 10.59 -9.18
CA VAL A 119 -7.99 10.33 -7.82
C VAL A 119 -8.77 9.00 -7.80
N GLU A 120 -9.63 8.75 -8.78
CA GLU A 120 -10.38 7.47 -8.86
C GLU A 120 -9.45 6.28 -8.99
N ARG A 121 -8.42 6.38 -9.83
CA ARG A 121 -7.39 5.35 -10.00
C ARG A 121 -6.61 5.10 -8.71
N SER A 122 -6.26 6.16 -7.98
CA SER A 122 -5.57 6.06 -6.68
C SER A 122 -6.46 5.38 -5.63
N LYS A 123 -7.78 5.64 -5.60
CA LYS A 123 -8.74 4.95 -4.73
C LYS A 123 -8.79 3.45 -5.03
N LEU A 124 -8.87 3.07 -6.31
CA LEU A 124 -8.86 1.66 -6.71
C LEU A 124 -7.55 0.95 -6.38
N THR A 125 -6.42 1.65 -6.47
CA THR A 125 -5.13 1.13 -6.06
C THR A 125 -5.07 0.90 -4.55
N LEU A 126 -5.58 1.85 -3.75
CA LEU A 126 -5.71 1.71 -2.31
C LEU A 126 -6.60 0.52 -1.94
N GLU A 127 -7.77 0.38 -2.58
CA GLU A 127 -8.69 -0.74 -2.38
C GLU A 127 -8.02 -2.09 -2.68
N LYS A 128 -7.25 -2.18 -3.78
CA LYS A 128 -6.48 -3.38 -4.11
C LYS A 128 -5.48 -3.72 -3.01
N ILE A 129 -4.71 -2.75 -2.52
CA ILE A 129 -3.73 -2.97 -1.45
C ILE A 129 -4.41 -3.39 -0.14
N GLN A 130 -5.55 -2.79 0.21
CA GLN A 130 -6.34 -3.19 1.38
C GLN A 130 -6.82 -4.63 1.27
N ASN A 131 -7.25 -5.05 0.09
CA ASN A 131 -7.67 -6.40 -0.22
C ASN A 131 -6.51 -7.40 -0.09
N ASP A 132 -5.35 -7.08 -0.66
CA ASP A 132 -4.15 -7.91 -0.59
C ASP A 132 -3.69 -8.08 0.87
N ILE A 133 -3.63 -7.00 1.65
CA ILE A 133 -3.28 -7.03 3.08
C ILE A 133 -4.28 -7.87 3.87
N SER A 134 -5.58 -7.75 3.61
CA SER A 134 -6.61 -8.56 4.26
C SER A 134 -6.39 -10.05 4.03
N LEU A 135 -6.09 -10.46 2.79
CA LEU A 135 -5.78 -11.85 2.46
C LEU A 135 -4.48 -12.34 3.14
N PHE A 136 -3.43 -11.50 3.21
CA PHE A 136 -2.20 -11.85 3.92
C PHE A 136 -2.43 -12.04 5.42
N VAL A 137 -3.25 -11.18 6.05
CA VAL A 137 -3.61 -11.32 7.47
C VAL A 137 -4.40 -12.60 7.72
N VAL A 138 -5.37 -12.92 6.86
CA VAL A 138 -6.12 -14.18 6.96
C VAL A 138 -5.19 -15.38 6.86
N ASN A 139 -4.30 -15.40 5.89
CA ASN A 139 -3.32 -16.48 5.75
C ASN A 139 -2.40 -16.60 6.97
N GLY A 140 -1.86 -15.47 7.45
CA GLY A 140 -1.03 -15.41 8.64
C GLY A 140 -1.74 -15.93 9.89
N TYR A 141 -2.99 -15.54 10.08
CA TYR A 141 -3.82 -15.99 11.19
C TYR A 141 -4.09 -17.51 11.15
N LEU A 142 -4.44 -18.05 9.99
CA LEU A 142 -4.64 -19.48 9.79
C LEU A 142 -3.36 -20.28 10.00
N ASN A 143 -2.20 -19.75 9.62
CA ASN A 143 -0.89 -20.35 9.88
C ASN A 143 -0.58 -20.41 11.38
N VAL A 144 -0.95 -19.40 12.17
CA VAL A 144 -0.81 -19.45 13.63
C VAL A 144 -1.74 -20.51 14.23
N LEU A 145 -2.99 -20.60 13.77
CA LEU A 145 -3.93 -21.65 14.21
C LEU A 145 -3.39 -23.04 13.89
N PHE A 146 -2.87 -23.24 12.68
CA PHE A 146 -2.22 -24.47 12.27
C PHE A 146 -1.05 -24.85 13.20
N ALA A 147 -0.16 -23.88 13.51
CA ALA A 147 0.98 -24.11 14.40
C ALA A 147 0.53 -24.45 15.83
N LYS A 148 -0.51 -23.79 16.35
CA LYS A 148 -1.08 -24.09 17.66
C LYS A 148 -1.63 -25.53 17.73
N GLU A 149 -2.40 -25.96 16.73
CA GLU A 149 -2.94 -27.32 16.71
C GLU A 149 -1.83 -28.39 16.61
N ASN A 150 -0.76 -28.16 15.80
CA ASN A 150 0.36 -29.08 15.74
C ASN A 150 1.15 -29.14 17.07
N LEU A 151 1.29 -28.02 17.76
CA LEU A 151 1.90 -28.01 19.09
C LEU A 151 1.05 -28.81 20.10
N ASP A 152 -0.27 -28.66 20.06
CA ASP A 152 -1.17 -29.46 20.90
C ASP A 152 -1.01 -30.97 20.63
N VAL A 153 -0.92 -31.38 19.35
CA VAL A 153 -0.66 -32.78 18.98
C VAL A 153 0.71 -33.26 19.51
N ALA A 154 1.76 -32.46 19.39
CA ALA A 154 3.07 -32.81 19.91
C ALA A 154 3.09 -32.97 21.44
N ARG A 155 2.37 -32.10 22.17
CA ARG A 155 2.24 -32.18 23.63
C ARG A 155 1.47 -33.43 24.06
N ILE A 156 0.35 -33.76 23.39
CA ILE A 156 -0.40 -34.98 23.66
C ILE A 156 0.49 -36.21 23.42
N GLN A 157 1.26 -36.22 22.35
CA GLN A 157 2.17 -37.31 22.00
C GLN A 157 3.27 -37.51 23.06
N ALA A 158 3.89 -36.43 23.52
CA ALA A 158 4.91 -36.49 24.57
C ALA A 158 4.34 -36.99 25.90
N GLU A 159 3.10 -36.64 26.23
CA GLU A 159 2.43 -37.14 27.43
C GLU A 159 2.14 -38.67 27.36
N ILE A 160 1.77 -39.16 26.17
CA ILE A 160 1.64 -40.59 25.91
C ILE A 160 2.98 -41.30 26.13
N SER A 161 4.09 -40.79 25.52
CA SER A 161 5.42 -41.35 25.68
C SER A 161 5.92 -41.37 27.12
N LYS A 162 5.58 -40.32 27.90
CA LYS A 162 5.90 -40.26 29.32
C LYS A 162 5.20 -41.41 30.13
N LYS A 163 3.92 -41.68 29.83
CA LYS A 163 3.22 -42.83 30.41
C LYS A 163 3.82 -44.17 30.00
N GLN A 164 4.29 -44.27 28.75
CA GLN A 164 4.94 -45.48 28.25
C GLN A 164 6.29 -45.77 28.92
N ILE A 165 7.10 -44.73 29.26
CA ILE A 165 8.31 -44.93 30.06
C ILE A 165 7.99 -45.63 31.40
N GLN A 166 6.91 -45.18 32.09
CA GLN A 166 6.51 -45.78 33.35
C GLN A 166 6.11 -47.23 33.19
N ALA A 167 5.32 -47.55 32.16
CA ALA A 167 4.92 -48.92 31.88
C ALA A 167 6.10 -49.81 31.49
N ALA A 168 7.03 -49.34 30.63
CA ALA A 168 8.21 -50.04 30.23
C ALA A 168 9.16 -50.29 31.41
N LYS A 169 9.28 -49.34 32.34
CA LYS A 169 10.06 -49.48 33.56
C LYS A 169 9.50 -50.58 34.46
N GLN A 170 8.20 -50.59 34.69
CA GLN A 170 7.53 -51.64 35.50
C GLN A 170 7.70 -53.03 34.89
N ARG A 171 7.56 -53.16 33.57
CA ARG A 171 7.78 -54.46 32.87
C ARG A 171 9.23 -54.95 32.94
N TYR A 172 10.21 -54.02 32.81
CA TYR A 172 11.60 -54.36 32.99
C TYR A 172 11.93 -54.80 34.41
N GLU A 173 11.44 -54.10 35.44
CA GLU A 173 11.63 -54.44 36.83
C GLU A 173 10.96 -55.78 37.22
N ALA A 174 9.86 -56.14 36.55
CA ALA A 174 9.21 -57.45 36.67
C ALA A 174 9.87 -58.55 35.84
N GLY A 175 10.97 -58.28 35.09
CA GLY A 175 11.67 -59.25 34.26
C GLY A 175 10.95 -59.66 32.96
N ILE A 176 9.87 -58.92 32.57
CA ILE A 176 9.01 -59.25 31.43
C ILE A 176 9.62 -58.77 30.10
N THR A 177 10.39 -57.64 30.12
CA THR A 177 10.98 -57.05 28.91
C THR A 177 12.49 -56.80 29.08
N ALA A 178 13.22 -56.71 27.94
CA ALA A 178 14.64 -56.41 27.94
C ALA A 178 14.93 -54.94 28.30
N LYS A 179 16.12 -54.67 28.84
CA LYS A 179 16.61 -53.31 29.10
C LYS A 179 16.62 -52.43 27.84
N GLY A 180 16.83 -53.05 26.66
CA GLY A 180 16.79 -52.36 25.36
C GLY A 180 15.44 -51.70 25.09
N ASP A 181 14.32 -52.32 25.43
CA ASP A 181 12.98 -51.77 25.23
C ASP A 181 12.76 -50.53 26.09
N LEU A 182 13.21 -50.53 27.35
CA LEU A 182 13.15 -49.36 28.23
C LEU A 182 14.03 -48.24 27.69
N LEU A 183 15.24 -48.53 27.14
CA LEU A 183 16.12 -47.51 26.56
C LEU A 183 15.52 -46.94 25.28
N ASN A 184 14.92 -47.75 24.42
CA ASN A 184 14.22 -47.32 23.22
C ASN A 184 13.02 -46.42 23.54
N THR A 185 12.22 -46.79 24.52
CA THR A 185 11.07 -45.97 25.01
C THR A 185 11.54 -44.60 25.52
N LYS A 186 12.66 -44.56 26.28
CA LYS A 186 13.28 -43.31 26.73
C LYS A 186 13.77 -42.45 25.56
N SER A 187 14.41 -43.06 24.55
CA SER A 187 14.86 -42.36 23.34
C SER A 187 13.70 -41.79 22.57
N THR A 188 12.61 -42.52 22.39
CA THR A 188 11.39 -42.04 21.73
C THR A 188 10.77 -40.86 22.46
N ALA A 189 10.69 -40.94 23.81
CA ALA A 189 10.16 -39.82 24.59
C ALA A 189 11.05 -38.55 24.52
N ALA A 190 12.37 -38.70 24.43
CA ALA A 190 13.29 -37.60 24.21
C ALA A 190 13.08 -36.95 22.84
N ASN A 191 12.84 -37.74 21.80
CA ASN A 191 12.52 -37.23 20.45
C ASN A 191 11.17 -36.51 20.42
N ASP A 192 10.17 -37.03 21.15
CA ASP A 192 8.86 -36.35 21.27
C ASP A 192 9.01 -35.01 22.02
N GLN A 193 9.85 -34.93 23.05
CA GLN A 193 10.17 -33.67 23.74
C GLN A 193 10.90 -32.68 22.83
N GLN A 194 11.83 -33.15 21.99
CA GLN A 194 12.49 -32.32 20.97
C GLN A 194 11.46 -31.80 19.94
N ASN A 195 10.49 -32.63 19.56
CA ASN A 195 9.42 -32.22 18.65
C ASN A 195 8.57 -31.09 19.24
N ILE A 196 8.26 -31.10 20.56
CA ILE A 196 7.58 -29.98 21.22
C ILE A 196 8.35 -28.69 21.02
N VAL A 197 9.68 -28.68 21.28
CA VAL A 197 10.51 -27.49 21.10
C VAL A 197 10.48 -27.00 19.63
N THR A 198 10.49 -27.95 18.68
CA THR A 198 10.37 -27.63 17.24
C THR A 198 9.03 -26.96 16.93
N GLN A 199 7.91 -27.51 17.44
CA GLN A 199 6.59 -26.92 17.21
C GLN A 199 6.38 -25.58 17.95
N GLU A 200 6.96 -25.40 19.14
CA GLU A 200 7.00 -24.12 19.84
C GLU A 200 7.74 -23.05 19.06
N ASN A 201 8.87 -23.40 18.44
CA ASN A 201 9.60 -22.48 17.55
C ASN A 201 8.78 -22.13 16.30
N ILE A 202 8.12 -23.10 15.67
CA ILE A 202 7.22 -22.86 14.51
C ILE A 202 6.09 -21.91 14.90
N LEU A 203 5.46 -22.11 16.06
CA LEU A 203 4.40 -21.23 16.56
C LEU A 203 4.95 -19.83 16.83
N THR A 204 6.10 -19.71 17.45
CA THR A 204 6.75 -18.42 17.73
C THR A 204 7.03 -17.66 16.43
N LEU A 205 7.54 -18.32 15.39
CA LEU A 205 7.77 -17.71 14.08
C LEU A 205 6.48 -17.33 13.38
N ALA A 206 5.43 -18.13 13.48
CA ALA A 206 4.13 -17.80 12.91
C ALA A 206 3.50 -16.57 13.59
N LEU A 207 3.58 -16.46 14.92
CA LEU A 207 3.15 -15.29 15.68
C LEU A 207 3.99 -14.06 15.33
N LEU A 208 5.32 -14.20 15.22
CA LEU A 208 6.21 -13.13 14.80
C LEU A 208 5.85 -12.61 13.41
N ASN A 209 5.64 -13.48 12.43
CA ASN A 209 5.28 -13.08 11.08
C ASN A 209 3.94 -12.32 11.05
N LEU A 210 2.94 -12.80 11.79
CA LEU A 210 1.64 -12.13 11.88
C LEU A 210 1.77 -10.78 12.61
N SER A 211 2.50 -10.70 13.72
CA SER A 211 2.71 -9.44 14.45
C SER A 211 3.43 -8.39 13.60
N GLN A 212 4.40 -8.79 12.79
CA GLN A 212 5.10 -7.92 11.84
C GLN A 212 4.15 -7.40 10.75
N LEU A 213 3.26 -8.25 10.23
CA LEU A 213 2.24 -7.84 9.27
C LEU A 213 1.26 -6.82 9.87
N LEU A 214 0.95 -6.96 11.16
CA LEU A 214 0.12 -6.03 11.93
C LEU A 214 0.87 -4.77 12.40
N GLN A 215 2.19 -4.71 12.27
CA GLN A 215 3.05 -3.61 12.76
C GLN A 215 2.97 -3.45 14.30
N ILE A 216 2.87 -4.55 15.03
CA ILE A 216 2.83 -4.56 16.51
C ILE A 216 4.00 -5.34 17.08
N PRO A 217 4.43 -5.06 18.33
CA PRO A 217 5.44 -5.87 19.02
C PRO A 217 4.99 -7.33 19.12
N SER A 218 5.93 -8.26 18.91
CA SER A 218 5.67 -9.69 19.01
C SER A 218 5.59 -10.19 20.46
N ASP A 219 6.16 -9.43 21.40
CA ASP A 219 6.13 -9.79 22.83
C ASP A 219 4.71 -9.71 23.39
N GLY A 220 4.24 -10.80 23.95
CA GLY A 220 2.88 -10.91 24.48
C GLY A 220 1.77 -10.97 23.43
N PHE A 221 2.10 -11.02 22.12
CA PHE A 221 1.10 -11.17 21.08
C PHE A 221 0.58 -12.60 21.01
N ASP A 222 -0.75 -12.76 21.04
CA ASP A 222 -1.43 -14.05 20.85
C ASP A 222 -2.80 -13.86 20.17
N ILE A 223 -3.31 -14.92 19.54
CA ILE A 223 -4.58 -14.91 18.85
C ILE A 223 -5.60 -15.85 19.52
N PHE A 224 -6.90 -15.54 19.34
CA PHE A 224 -7.95 -16.45 19.73
C PHE A 224 -7.90 -17.73 18.90
N LYS A 225 -8.07 -18.88 19.55
CA LYS A 225 -8.24 -20.17 18.87
C LYS A 225 -9.69 -20.25 18.38
N ILE A 226 -9.91 -20.02 17.10
CA ILE A 226 -11.20 -20.23 16.46
C ILE A 226 -11.33 -21.73 16.18
N TYR A 227 -12.38 -22.34 16.67
CA TYR A 227 -12.75 -23.69 16.27
C TYR A 227 -13.38 -23.60 14.87
N ILE A 228 -12.62 -23.98 13.86
CA ILE A 228 -13.16 -24.17 12.53
C ILE A 228 -13.83 -25.53 12.53
N ASP A 229 -15.16 -25.54 12.47
CA ASP A 229 -15.92 -26.78 12.28
C ASP A 229 -15.41 -27.52 11.04
N SER A 230 -15.59 -28.84 11.03
CA SER A 230 -15.18 -29.66 9.87
C SER A 230 -15.79 -29.07 8.60
N PRO A 231 -15.01 -28.41 7.73
CA PRO A 231 -15.56 -27.80 6.54
C PRO A 231 -16.23 -28.88 5.69
N SER A 232 -17.38 -28.55 5.11
CA SER A 232 -18.01 -29.46 4.13
C SER A 232 -17.04 -29.60 2.94
N ALA A 233 -16.70 -30.82 2.57
CA ALA A 233 -15.84 -31.09 1.43
C ALA A 233 -16.54 -30.77 0.06
N THR A 234 -17.75 -30.21 0.11
CA THR A 234 -18.46 -29.73 -1.08
C THR A 234 -17.87 -28.41 -1.54
N LEU A 235 -17.53 -28.34 -2.84
CA LEU A 235 -17.06 -27.11 -3.45
C LEU A 235 -18.14 -26.03 -3.38
N THR A 236 -17.76 -24.83 -2.93
CA THR A 236 -18.66 -23.67 -2.85
C THR A 236 -19.14 -23.24 -4.25
N TYR A 237 -18.28 -23.40 -5.27
CA TYR A 237 -18.57 -23.04 -6.66
C TYR A 237 -18.30 -24.21 -7.59
N ASN A 238 -19.18 -24.41 -8.58
CA ASN A 238 -19.10 -25.54 -9.51
C ASN A 238 -18.15 -25.30 -10.69
N ASN A 239 -17.85 -24.02 -11.00
CA ASN A 239 -17.02 -23.63 -12.14
C ASN A 239 -16.23 -22.35 -11.83
N SER A 240 -14.98 -22.30 -12.28
CA SER A 240 -14.10 -21.12 -12.18
C SER A 240 -14.63 -19.93 -12.99
N GLU A 241 -15.30 -20.19 -14.12
CA GLU A 241 -15.85 -19.16 -15.01
C GLU A 241 -16.87 -18.26 -14.30
N ILE A 242 -17.74 -18.83 -13.46
CA ILE A 242 -18.73 -18.04 -12.68
C ILE A 242 -18.01 -17.06 -11.75
N VAL A 243 -16.93 -17.49 -11.10
CA VAL A 243 -16.12 -16.66 -10.20
C VAL A 243 -15.41 -15.57 -11.02
N TYR A 244 -14.85 -15.92 -12.18
CA TYR A 244 -14.16 -14.99 -13.06
C TYR A 244 -15.08 -13.90 -13.59
N GLN A 245 -16.27 -14.24 -14.09
CA GLN A 245 -17.24 -13.25 -14.59
C GLN A 245 -17.70 -12.28 -13.49
N LYS A 246 -17.80 -12.75 -12.25
CA LYS A 246 -18.11 -11.88 -11.11
C LYS A 246 -16.93 -10.98 -10.76
N ALA A 247 -15.72 -11.55 -10.72
CA ALA A 247 -14.47 -10.85 -10.43
C ALA A 247 -14.16 -9.74 -11.46
N LEU A 248 -14.41 -9.98 -12.74
CA LEU A 248 -14.23 -8.97 -13.80
C LEU A 248 -14.99 -7.66 -13.51
N ARG A 249 -16.13 -7.74 -12.82
CA ARG A 249 -16.97 -6.57 -12.50
C ARG A 249 -16.63 -5.92 -11.18
N SER A 250 -16.06 -6.68 -10.24
CA SER A 250 -15.84 -6.22 -8.87
C SER A 250 -14.39 -5.86 -8.58
N GLN A 251 -13.40 -6.48 -9.25
CA GLN A 251 -12.00 -6.35 -8.88
C GLN A 251 -11.41 -4.97 -9.22
N PRO A 252 -10.80 -4.28 -8.25
CA PRO A 252 -10.27 -2.92 -8.42
C PRO A 252 -9.20 -2.81 -9.52
N GLN A 253 -8.36 -3.85 -9.73
CA GLN A 253 -7.31 -3.84 -10.75
C GLN A 253 -7.87 -3.78 -12.17
N ILE A 254 -9.00 -4.44 -12.44
CA ILE A 254 -9.64 -4.40 -13.76
C ILE A 254 -10.22 -3.00 -14.02
N LYS A 255 -10.95 -2.45 -13.05
CA LYS A 255 -11.49 -1.08 -13.13
C LYS A 255 -10.36 -0.05 -13.31
N ASN A 256 -9.25 -0.19 -12.57
CA ASN A 256 -8.09 0.70 -12.71
C ASN A 256 -7.46 0.61 -14.10
N ALA A 257 -7.36 -0.57 -14.69
CA ALA A 257 -6.86 -0.75 -16.06
C ALA A 257 -7.82 -0.15 -17.10
N GLU A 258 -9.15 -0.25 -16.91
CA GLU A 258 -10.15 0.42 -17.75
C GLU A 258 -10.03 1.95 -17.68
N LEU A 259 -9.87 2.51 -16.47
CA LEU A 259 -9.59 3.93 -16.30
C LEU A 259 -8.23 4.34 -16.89
N GLY A 260 -7.27 3.42 -16.99
CA GLY A 260 -5.99 3.64 -17.68
C GLY A 260 -6.15 3.92 -19.18
N ILE A 261 -7.17 3.36 -19.83
CA ILE A 261 -7.50 3.66 -21.23
C ILE A 261 -8.09 5.08 -21.34
N GLN A 262 -8.98 5.46 -20.40
CA GLN A 262 -9.54 6.81 -20.35
C GLN A 262 -8.47 7.87 -20.08
N ASP A 263 -7.47 7.54 -19.24
CA ASP A 263 -6.32 8.41 -19.01
C ASP A 263 -5.51 8.64 -20.29
N ALA A 264 -5.32 7.59 -21.09
CA ALA A 264 -4.68 7.68 -22.40
C ALA A 264 -5.51 8.52 -23.39
N ASP A 265 -6.86 8.47 -23.34
CA ASP A 265 -7.73 9.34 -24.13
C ASP A 265 -7.53 10.83 -23.76
N PHE A 266 -7.48 11.15 -22.46
CA PHE A 266 -7.15 12.52 -22.05
C PHE A 266 -5.75 12.95 -22.51
N ASN A 267 -4.76 12.05 -22.52
CA ASN A 267 -3.42 12.36 -23.06
C ASN A 267 -3.45 12.69 -24.56
N ILE A 268 -4.32 12.02 -25.35
CA ILE A 268 -4.55 12.34 -26.76
C ILE A 268 -5.17 13.74 -26.88
N GLU A 269 -6.27 14.01 -26.16
CA GLU A 269 -6.95 15.31 -26.21
C GLU A 269 -6.03 16.46 -25.77
N ILE A 270 -5.18 16.24 -24.76
CA ILE A 270 -4.16 17.19 -24.32
C ILE A 270 -3.11 17.39 -25.41
N ALA A 271 -2.65 16.34 -26.10
CA ALA A 271 -1.71 16.45 -27.20
C ALA A 271 -2.32 17.20 -28.40
N GLU A 272 -3.57 16.94 -28.74
CA GLU A 272 -4.31 17.65 -29.79
C GLU A 272 -4.48 19.14 -29.50
N SER A 273 -4.56 19.53 -28.21
CA SER A 273 -4.69 20.91 -27.82
C SER A 273 -3.54 21.82 -28.32
N PHE A 274 -2.36 21.24 -28.55
CA PHE A 274 -1.21 21.96 -29.08
C PHE A 274 -1.32 22.33 -30.56
N LEU A 275 -2.33 21.81 -31.26
CA LEU A 275 -2.70 22.23 -32.62
C LEU A 275 -3.72 23.38 -32.66
N ARG A 276 -4.30 23.70 -31.50
CA ARG A 276 -5.37 24.71 -31.35
C ARG A 276 -4.79 26.04 -30.90
N PRO A 277 -5.47 27.18 -31.18
CA PRO A 277 -5.04 28.48 -30.69
C PRO A 277 -4.98 28.57 -29.19
N THR A 278 -4.08 29.42 -28.67
CA THR A 278 -3.99 29.78 -27.26
C THR A 278 -4.22 31.29 -27.09
N LEU A 279 -5.17 31.67 -26.22
CA LEU A 279 -5.47 33.05 -25.86
C LEU A 279 -5.11 33.28 -24.40
N ASN A 280 -4.19 34.17 -24.14
CA ASN A 280 -3.80 34.60 -22.81
C ASN A 280 -4.19 36.05 -22.57
N PHE A 281 -4.61 36.38 -21.38
CA PHE A 281 -4.78 37.74 -20.88
C PHE A 281 -3.69 38.04 -19.87
N SER A 282 -3.10 39.22 -19.96
CA SER A 282 -2.08 39.71 -19.03
C SER A 282 -2.42 41.12 -18.58
N PHE A 283 -2.19 41.39 -17.33
CA PHE A 283 -2.25 42.68 -16.68
C PHE A 283 -0.94 42.96 -15.98
N GLY A 284 -0.42 44.18 -16.12
CA GLY A 284 0.79 44.64 -15.46
C GLY A 284 0.60 46.05 -14.88
N ALA A 285 1.17 46.27 -13.74
CA ALA A 285 1.43 47.59 -13.15
C ALA A 285 2.92 47.71 -12.90
N ASN A 286 3.53 48.74 -13.42
CA ASN A 286 4.95 48.94 -13.29
C ASN A 286 5.33 50.42 -13.05
N THR A 287 6.37 50.63 -12.29
CA THR A 287 6.99 51.93 -12.07
C THR A 287 8.49 51.84 -11.99
N SER A 288 9.15 52.93 -12.24
CA SER A 288 10.61 52.96 -12.15
C SER A 288 11.16 54.33 -11.75
N TYR A 289 12.31 54.31 -11.13
CA TYR A 289 13.17 55.45 -10.86
C TYR A 289 14.48 55.25 -11.53
N GLN A 290 14.99 56.33 -12.13
CA GLN A 290 16.34 56.36 -12.72
C GLN A 290 17.08 57.63 -12.26
N HIS A 291 18.29 57.44 -11.77
CA HIS A 291 19.22 58.51 -11.43
C HIS A 291 20.47 58.39 -12.29
N LEU A 292 20.89 59.49 -12.88
CA LEU A 292 22.15 59.61 -13.63
C LEU A 292 23.19 60.20 -12.72
N GLN A 293 24.32 59.52 -12.49
CA GLN A 293 25.37 60.00 -11.61
C GLN A 293 25.94 61.33 -12.10
N GLY A 294 26.10 62.29 -11.22
CA GLY A 294 26.57 63.63 -11.53
C GLY A 294 25.53 64.59 -12.06
N LYS A 295 24.26 64.16 -12.20
CA LYS A 295 23.14 65.01 -12.56
C LYS A 295 22.15 65.11 -11.39
N LYS A 296 21.48 66.29 -11.29
CA LYS A 296 20.38 66.44 -10.38
C LYS A 296 19.15 65.75 -10.92
N ASP A 297 18.34 65.17 -10.05
CA ASP A 297 17.02 64.60 -10.43
C ASP A 297 16.01 65.77 -10.64
N GLU A 298 16.08 66.37 -11.77
CA GLU A 298 15.21 67.51 -12.17
C GLU A 298 14.65 67.23 -13.56
N ILE A 299 13.42 67.75 -13.79
CA ILE A 299 12.75 67.71 -15.11
C ILE A 299 12.30 69.09 -15.50
N THR A 300 12.51 69.46 -16.74
CA THR A 300 12.00 70.69 -17.30
C THR A 300 10.60 70.46 -17.87
N ILE A 301 9.61 71.12 -17.30
CA ILE A 301 8.25 71.11 -17.83
C ILE A 301 8.09 72.36 -18.69
N PHE A 302 7.55 72.17 -19.90
CA PHE A 302 7.22 73.22 -20.83
C PHE A 302 5.71 73.49 -20.77
N ASP A 303 5.30 74.69 -20.41
CA ASP A 303 3.90 75.12 -20.50
C ASP A 303 3.62 75.58 -21.92
N PRO A 304 2.76 74.88 -22.70
CA PRO A 304 2.50 75.28 -24.10
C PRO A 304 1.64 76.53 -24.22
N ILE A 305 1.03 77.02 -23.16
CA ILE A 305 0.19 78.22 -23.14
C ILE A 305 1.03 79.46 -22.88
N THR A 306 1.86 79.41 -21.82
CA THR A 306 2.69 80.56 -21.42
C THR A 306 4.05 80.61 -22.14
N MET A 307 4.44 79.52 -22.84
CA MET A 307 5.76 79.32 -23.43
C MET A 307 6.91 79.36 -22.40
N GLU A 308 6.62 79.21 -21.12
CA GLU A 308 7.61 79.21 -20.03
C GLU A 308 8.13 77.81 -19.78
N GLN A 309 9.39 77.73 -19.36
CA GLN A 309 10.04 76.55 -18.90
C GLN A 309 10.22 76.59 -17.40
N GLU A 310 9.68 75.60 -16.70
CA GLU A 310 9.89 75.43 -15.27
C GLU A 310 10.73 74.19 -14.99
N VAL A 311 11.74 74.30 -14.16
CA VAL A 311 12.58 73.19 -13.71
C VAL A 311 12.09 72.75 -12.34
N ILE A 312 11.54 71.56 -12.27
CA ILE A 312 11.02 70.98 -11.02
C ILE A 312 11.82 69.79 -10.56
N SER A 313 11.86 69.53 -9.25
CA SER A 313 12.52 68.34 -8.67
C SER A 313 11.81 67.05 -9.15
N ASN A 314 12.55 66.09 -9.64
CA ASN A 314 12.08 64.78 -10.12
C ASN A 314 12.78 63.61 -9.40
N GLY A 315 12.82 63.72 -8.07
CA GLY A 315 13.45 62.72 -7.19
C GLY A 315 12.68 61.40 -7.14
N PHE A 316 13.16 60.48 -6.33
CA PHE A 316 12.70 59.08 -6.25
C PHE A 316 11.16 58.93 -6.15
N PHE A 317 10.53 59.57 -5.19
CA PHE A 317 9.07 59.44 -4.99
C PHE A 317 8.25 60.07 -6.14
N LYS A 318 8.74 61.17 -6.71
CA LYS A 318 8.07 61.80 -7.86
C LYS A 318 8.11 60.91 -9.10
N GLN A 319 9.28 60.38 -9.43
CA GLN A 319 9.43 59.45 -10.56
C GLN A 319 8.60 58.19 -10.33
N PHE A 320 8.58 57.62 -9.12
CA PHE A 320 7.77 56.44 -8.81
C PHE A 320 6.28 56.68 -8.96
N SER A 321 5.81 57.87 -8.64
CA SER A 321 4.42 58.26 -8.87
C SER A 321 4.11 58.51 -10.33
N ASP A 322 4.92 59.32 -10.97
CA ASP A 322 4.72 59.76 -12.36
C ASP A 322 4.91 58.66 -13.39
N ASN A 323 5.84 57.71 -13.13
CA ASN A 323 6.12 56.56 -13.99
C ASN A 323 5.21 55.38 -13.73
N LEU A 324 4.21 55.49 -12.82
CA LEU A 324 3.26 54.41 -12.57
C LEU A 324 2.39 54.20 -13.80
N GLY A 325 2.61 53.10 -14.48
CA GLY A 325 1.90 52.71 -15.68
C GLY A 325 1.15 51.41 -15.50
N TYR A 326 0.01 51.29 -16.19
CA TYR A 326 -0.81 50.09 -16.23
C TYR A 326 -0.85 49.60 -17.71
N ASN A 327 -0.68 48.31 -17.89
CA ASN A 327 -0.85 47.70 -19.18
C ASN A 327 -1.69 46.43 -19.09
N PHE A 328 -2.51 46.21 -20.07
CA PHE A 328 -3.24 44.93 -20.24
C PHE A 328 -3.11 44.53 -21.72
N SER A 329 -3.03 43.22 -21.92
CA SER A 329 -2.86 42.67 -23.27
C SER A 329 -3.59 41.36 -23.43
N PHE A 330 -4.09 41.12 -24.64
CA PHE A 330 -4.55 39.83 -25.11
C PHE A 330 -3.55 39.30 -26.10
N ASN A 331 -3.03 38.10 -25.83
CA ASN A 331 -2.06 37.47 -26.74
C ASN A 331 -2.66 36.19 -27.31
N LEU A 332 -2.98 36.23 -28.61
CA LEU A 332 -3.47 35.08 -29.37
C LEU A 332 -2.28 34.44 -30.13
N SER A 333 -1.97 33.20 -29.80
CA SER A 333 -0.97 32.38 -30.50
C SER A 333 -1.66 31.26 -31.28
N ILE A 334 -1.42 31.21 -32.58
CA ILE A 334 -2.00 30.20 -33.49
C ILE A 334 -0.83 29.39 -34.07
N PRO A 335 -0.71 28.09 -33.70
CA PRO A 335 0.34 27.24 -34.25
C PRO A 335 0.03 26.89 -35.72
N ILE A 336 0.87 27.34 -36.68
CA ILE A 336 0.68 27.04 -38.11
C ILE A 336 1.52 25.84 -38.50
N PHE A 337 2.77 25.81 -38.13
CA PHE A 337 3.69 24.73 -38.44
C PHE A 337 4.79 24.63 -37.38
N ASN A 338 4.95 23.45 -36.79
CA ASN A 338 5.94 23.20 -35.75
C ASN A 338 6.84 21.98 -36.06
N ARG A 339 7.22 21.82 -37.30
CA ARG A 339 8.10 20.73 -37.74
C ARG A 339 7.58 19.34 -37.41
N THR A 340 6.26 19.11 -37.52
CA THR A 340 5.55 17.85 -37.23
C THR A 340 5.56 17.39 -35.75
N GLN A 341 6.17 18.16 -34.85
CA GLN A 341 6.32 17.76 -33.44
C GLN A 341 4.97 17.45 -32.75
N SER A 342 3.96 18.32 -32.94
CA SER A 342 2.62 18.06 -32.34
C SER A 342 1.98 16.82 -32.96
N LYS A 343 2.05 16.61 -34.28
CA LYS A 343 1.51 15.42 -34.94
C LYS A 343 2.17 14.15 -34.43
N THR A 344 3.50 14.12 -34.40
CA THR A 344 4.25 12.96 -33.88
C THR A 344 3.92 12.69 -32.39
N ASN A 345 3.69 13.76 -31.58
CA ASN A 345 3.27 13.58 -30.19
C ASN A 345 1.87 12.97 -30.09
N ILE A 346 0.93 13.38 -30.93
CA ILE A 346 -0.41 12.79 -31.02
C ILE A 346 -0.32 11.32 -31.40
N ASP A 347 0.44 10.98 -32.46
CA ASP A 347 0.64 9.60 -32.90
C ASP A 347 1.22 8.74 -31.76
N ARG A 348 2.15 9.30 -30.98
CA ARG A 348 2.70 8.62 -29.78
C ARG A 348 1.62 8.36 -28.74
N GLN A 349 0.70 9.30 -28.49
CA GLN A 349 -0.37 9.08 -27.53
C GLN A 349 -1.38 8.01 -28.00
N TYR A 350 -1.64 7.88 -29.30
CA TYR A 350 -2.43 6.77 -29.84
C TYR A 350 -1.76 5.42 -29.56
N ILE A 351 -0.45 5.30 -29.78
CA ILE A 351 0.30 4.08 -29.43
C ILE A 351 0.23 3.80 -27.92
N ASN A 352 0.35 4.83 -27.06
CA ASN A 352 0.20 4.68 -25.61
C ASN A 352 -1.21 4.18 -25.22
N LYS A 353 -2.25 4.60 -25.94
CA LYS A 353 -3.61 4.06 -25.76
C LYS A 353 -3.69 2.58 -26.12
N GLU A 354 -3.11 2.17 -27.24
CA GLU A 354 -3.03 0.76 -27.63
C GLU A 354 -2.29 -0.07 -26.56
N ILE A 355 -1.17 0.45 -26.02
CA ILE A 355 -0.46 -0.19 -24.92
C ILE A 355 -1.39 -0.34 -23.70
N SER A 356 -2.19 0.67 -23.36
CA SER A 356 -3.14 0.60 -22.26
C SER A 356 -4.24 -0.47 -22.49
N GLN A 357 -4.69 -0.64 -23.73
CA GLN A 357 -5.65 -1.71 -24.09
C GLN A 357 -5.04 -3.11 -23.97
N VAL A 358 -3.77 -3.26 -24.38
CA VAL A 358 -3.03 -4.51 -24.18
C VAL A 358 -2.83 -4.80 -22.70
N ASN A 359 -2.52 -3.79 -21.89
CA ASN A 359 -2.40 -3.92 -20.43
C ASN A 359 -3.71 -4.38 -19.79
N LEU A 360 -4.87 -3.83 -20.19
CA LEU A 360 -6.18 -4.31 -19.71
C LEU A 360 -6.40 -5.79 -20.07
N THR A 361 -6.04 -6.18 -21.29
CA THR A 361 -6.14 -7.58 -21.72
C THR A 361 -5.26 -8.48 -20.86
N ASN A 362 -4.02 -8.05 -20.58
CA ASN A 362 -3.10 -8.77 -19.72
C ASN A 362 -3.62 -8.90 -18.28
N GLU A 363 -4.18 -7.82 -17.69
CA GLU A 363 -4.79 -7.86 -16.36
C GLU A 363 -5.96 -8.85 -16.30
N LYS A 364 -6.79 -8.90 -17.34
CA LYS A 364 -7.89 -9.88 -17.43
C LYS A 364 -7.39 -11.31 -17.48
N LEU A 365 -6.34 -11.57 -18.28
CA LEU A 365 -5.72 -12.90 -18.36
C LEU A 365 -5.07 -13.33 -17.04
N GLN A 366 -4.36 -12.42 -16.36
CA GLN A 366 -3.76 -12.70 -15.05
C GLN A 366 -4.83 -12.98 -13.99
N LEU A 367 -5.93 -12.22 -13.99
CA LEU A 367 -7.06 -12.46 -13.11
C LEU A 367 -7.69 -13.82 -13.37
N GLN A 368 -7.91 -14.17 -14.65
CA GLN A 368 -8.43 -15.47 -15.05
C GLN A 368 -7.53 -16.62 -14.57
N GLN A 369 -6.23 -16.53 -14.84
CA GLN A 369 -5.24 -17.51 -14.39
C GLN A 369 -5.25 -17.67 -12.87
N THR A 370 -5.31 -16.56 -12.14
CA THR A 370 -5.33 -16.57 -10.67
C THR A 370 -6.58 -17.28 -10.13
N ILE A 371 -7.75 -17.01 -10.74
CA ILE A 371 -9.01 -17.63 -10.31
C ILE A 371 -9.06 -19.12 -10.69
N GLU A 372 -8.61 -19.48 -11.89
CA GLU A 372 -8.52 -20.89 -12.32
C GLU A 372 -7.59 -21.68 -11.40
N GLN A 373 -6.42 -21.12 -11.06
CA GLN A 373 -5.49 -21.72 -10.11
C GLN A 373 -6.12 -21.86 -8.72
N ALA A 374 -6.76 -20.80 -8.20
CA ALA A 374 -7.42 -20.83 -6.90
C ALA A 374 -8.58 -21.87 -6.87
N PHE A 375 -9.29 -22.04 -7.99
CA PHE A 375 -10.34 -23.04 -8.11
C PHE A 375 -9.78 -24.47 -8.09
N VAL A 376 -8.74 -24.74 -8.88
CA VAL A 376 -8.06 -26.05 -8.92
C VAL A 376 -7.46 -26.38 -7.54
N ASP A 377 -6.80 -25.40 -6.90
CA ASP A 377 -6.23 -25.53 -5.57
C ASP A 377 -7.30 -25.84 -4.52
N SER A 378 -8.43 -25.12 -4.53
CA SER A 378 -9.54 -25.37 -3.60
C SER A 378 -10.14 -26.76 -3.78
N LYS A 379 -10.29 -27.22 -5.03
CA LYS A 379 -10.77 -28.57 -5.36
C LYS A 379 -9.80 -29.66 -4.88
N ALA A 380 -8.49 -29.44 -5.07
CA ALA A 380 -7.46 -30.36 -4.58
C ALA A 380 -7.43 -30.41 -3.05
N ALA A 381 -7.50 -29.24 -2.40
CA ALA A 381 -7.49 -29.13 -0.94
C ALA A 381 -8.75 -29.78 -0.31
N ALA A 382 -9.92 -29.66 -0.91
CA ALA A 382 -11.14 -30.35 -0.48
C ALA A 382 -10.96 -31.86 -0.47
N LYS A 383 -10.44 -32.43 -1.55
CA LYS A 383 -10.19 -33.87 -1.66
C LYS A 383 -9.08 -34.34 -0.71
N ALA A 384 -8.02 -33.55 -0.54
CA ALA A 384 -6.94 -33.85 0.41
C ALA A 384 -7.45 -33.86 1.85
N TYR A 385 -8.35 -32.92 2.19
CA TYR A 385 -9.01 -32.89 3.51
C TYR A 385 -9.85 -34.14 3.75
N GLU A 386 -10.70 -34.52 2.82
CA GLU A 386 -11.54 -35.74 2.89
C GLU A 386 -10.68 -36.99 3.08
N ALA A 387 -9.67 -37.19 2.21
CA ALA A 387 -8.75 -38.32 2.29
C ALA A 387 -7.98 -38.36 3.62
N SER A 388 -7.52 -37.20 4.12
CA SER A 388 -6.80 -37.09 5.39
C SER A 388 -7.71 -37.42 6.57
N LYS A 389 -9.00 -37.09 6.52
CA LYS A 389 -10.00 -37.44 7.53
C LYS A 389 -10.19 -38.95 7.61
N ILE A 390 -10.41 -39.61 6.46
CA ILE A 390 -10.55 -41.06 6.38
C ILE A 390 -9.26 -41.76 6.89
N SER A 391 -8.09 -41.25 6.48
CA SER A 391 -6.80 -41.78 6.93
C SER A 391 -6.62 -41.67 8.44
N LEU A 392 -6.95 -40.52 9.05
CA LEU A 392 -6.83 -40.34 10.49
C LEU A 392 -7.77 -41.28 11.26
N ASP A 393 -9.01 -41.44 10.81
CA ASP A 393 -9.97 -42.32 11.48
C ASP A 393 -9.50 -43.79 11.43
N ALA A 394 -8.98 -44.25 10.29
CA ALA A 394 -8.38 -45.58 10.16
C ALA A 394 -7.14 -45.76 11.05
N GLN A 395 -6.26 -44.72 11.14
CA GLN A 395 -5.08 -44.81 12.00
C GLN A 395 -5.41 -44.77 13.49
N LYS A 396 -6.49 -44.12 13.90
CA LYS A 396 -6.98 -44.16 15.32
C LYS A 396 -7.37 -45.57 15.70
N GLU A 397 -8.14 -46.26 14.85
CA GLU A 397 -8.53 -47.66 15.13
C GLU A 397 -7.32 -48.62 15.12
N ALA A 398 -6.42 -48.45 14.14
CA ALA A 398 -5.17 -49.22 14.08
C ALA A 398 -4.33 -49.03 15.37
N PHE A 399 -4.23 -47.79 15.86
CA PHE A 399 -3.49 -47.48 17.08
C PHE A 399 -4.14 -48.12 18.31
N LYS A 400 -5.47 -48.05 18.41
CA LYS A 400 -6.19 -48.69 19.52
C LYS A 400 -5.89 -50.22 19.57
N ASN A 401 -5.98 -50.89 18.41
CA ASN A 401 -5.72 -52.31 18.32
C ASN A 401 -4.22 -52.62 18.61
N ALA A 402 -3.28 -51.81 18.11
CA ALA A 402 -1.84 -51.97 18.39
C ALA A 402 -1.54 -51.78 19.90
N GLN A 403 -2.22 -50.81 20.55
CA GLN A 403 -2.05 -50.58 21.97
C GLN A 403 -2.56 -51.75 22.83
N GLU A 404 -3.71 -52.31 22.49
CA GLU A 404 -4.25 -53.49 23.14
C GLU A 404 -3.33 -54.72 22.96
N SER A 405 -2.88 -55.00 21.73
CA SER A 405 -1.95 -56.09 21.43
C SER A 405 -0.61 -55.95 22.15
N TYR A 406 -0.04 -54.75 22.21
CA TYR A 406 1.16 -54.48 22.97
C TYR A 406 0.97 -54.66 24.47
N ASN A 407 -0.16 -54.22 25.00
CA ASN A 407 -0.49 -54.38 26.43
C ASN A 407 -0.63 -55.83 26.82
N LEU A 408 -1.16 -56.70 25.94
CA LEU A 408 -1.29 -58.14 26.11
C LEU A 408 -0.01 -58.90 25.80
N GLY A 409 1.08 -58.25 25.37
CA GLY A 409 2.34 -58.90 25.00
C GLY A 409 2.30 -59.61 23.64
N ALA A 410 1.26 -59.39 22.83
CA ALA A 410 1.08 -60.03 21.51
C ALA A 410 1.76 -59.26 20.36
N SER A 411 2.32 -58.07 20.61
CA SER A 411 3.11 -57.31 19.61
C SER A 411 4.37 -56.71 20.25
N THR A 412 5.36 -56.39 19.38
CA THR A 412 6.63 -55.78 19.83
C THR A 412 6.47 -54.26 20.06
N LEU A 413 7.38 -53.67 20.85
CA LEU A 413 7.47 -52.22 21.01
C LEU A 413 7.65 -51.50 19.66
N PHE A 414 8.43 -52.10 18.77
CA PHE A 414 8.69 -51.57 17.45
C PHE A 414 7.43 -51.47 16.61
N ASP A 415 6.61 -52.51 16.58
CA ASP A 415 5.34 -52.52 15.84
C ASP A 415 4.36 -51.49 16.40
N PHE A 416 4.29 -51.35 17.71
CA PHE A 416 3.49 -50.36 18.38
C PHE A 416 3.94 -48.93 18.05
N ASP A 417 5.25 -48.64 18.14
CA ASP A 417 5.79 -47.31 17.83
C ASP A 417 5.63 -46.95 16.36
N LEU A 418 5.68 -47.92 15.45
CA LEU A 418 5.38 -47.70 14.04
C LEU A 418 3.95 -47.22 13.80
N VAL A 419 2.96 -47.88 14.43
CA VAL A 419 1.55 -47.51 14.29
C VAL A 419 1.30 -46.16 14.96
N ARG A 420 1.89 -45.89 16.12
CA ARG A 420 1.85 -44.61 16.80
C ARG A 420 2.37 -43.47 15.91
N THR A 421 3.52 -43.66 15.27
CA THR A 421 4.10 -42.64 14.36
C THR A 421 3.18 -42.37 13.16
N ARG A 422 2.53 -43.41 12.63
CA ARG A 422 1.52 -43.25 11.56
C ARG A 422 0.32 -42.43 12.01
N LEU A 423 -0.19 -42.63 13.22
CA LEU A 423 -1.30 -41.86 13.80
C LEU A 423 -0.92 -40.37 13.91
N VAL A 424 0.27 -40.04 14.45
CA VAL A 424 0.75 -38.66 14.60
C VAL A 424 0.86 -37.98 13.25
N ARG A 425 1.44 -38.68 12.25
CA ARG A 425 1.53 -38.16 10.87
C ARG A 425 0.15 -37.91 10.27
N ALA A 426 -0.81 -38.82 10.46
CA ALA A 426 -2.16 -38.65 9.95
C ALA A 426 -2.90 -37.47 10.63
N ALA A 427 -2.70 -37.29 11.93
CA ALA A 427 -3.25 -36.15 12.67
C ALA A 427 -2.69 -34.82 12.14
N SER A 428 -1.38 -34.70 11.99
CA SER A 428 -0.75 -33.48 11.43
C SER A 428 -1.14 -33.24 9.96
N ALA A 429 -1.32 -34.32 9.17
CA ALA A 429 -1.77 -34.20 7.78
C ALA A 429 -3.22 -33.66 7.69
N LEU A 430 -4.12 -34.13 8.55
CA LEU A 430 -5.50 -33.62 8.61
C LEU A 430 -5.53 -32.14 9.01
N ILE A 431 -4.76 -31.75 10.04
CA ILE A 431 -4.68 -30.36 10.46
C ILE A 431 -4.23 -29.48 9.29
N ARG A 432 -3.16 -29.87 8.59
CA ARG A 432 -2.67 -29.14 7.41
C ARG A 432 -3.72 -29.05 6.32
N ALA A 433 -4.33 -30.17 5.94
CA ALA A 433 -5.34 -30.21 4.89
C ALA A 433 -6.58 -29.36 5.24
N LYS A 434 -6.99 -29.34 6.53
CA LYS A 434 -8.09 -28.53 7.02
C LYS A 434 -7.84 -27.03 6.82
N TYR A 435 -6.71 -26.52 7.30
CA TYR A 435 -6.39 -25.09 7.19
C TYR A 435 -6.10 -24.65 5.75
N ASP A 436 -5.45 -25.50 4.95
CA ASP A 436 -5.23 -25.24 3.54
C ASP A 436 -6.57 -25.14 2.78
N TYR A 437 -7.49 -26.08 3.01
CA TYR A 437 -8.81 -26.03 2.39
C TYR A 437 -9.63 -24.79 2.79
N VAL A 438 -9.62 -24.42 4.06
CA VAL A 438 -10.29 -23.20 4.53
C VAL A 438 -9.72 -21.97 3.86
N PHE A 439 -8.40 -21.83 3.81
CA PHE A 439 -7.75 -20.69 3.15
C PHE A 439 -8.08 -20.63 1.66
N LYS A 440 -7.94 -21.73 0.93
CA LYS A 440 -8.24 -21.80 -0.52
C LYS A 440 -9.71 -21.46 -0.82
N THR A 441 -10.63 -21.87 0.05
CA THR A 441 -12.05 -21.52 -0.05
C THR A 441 -12.28 -20.02 0.21
N LYS A 442 -11.65 -19.45 1.22
CA LYS A 442 -11.73 -18.00 1.50
C LYS A 442 -11.17 -17.15 0.35
N VAL A 443 -10.09 -17.58 -0.31
CA VAL A 443 -9.56 -16.92 -1.50
C VAL A 443 -10.59 -16.91 -2.65
N LEU A 444 -11.27 -18.02 -2.91
CA LEU A 444 -12.33 -18.07 -3.93
C LEU A 444 -13.53 -17.17 -3.56
N GLN A 445 -13.96 -17.19 -2.30
CA GLN A 445 -15.02 -16.30 -1.80
C GLN A 445 -14.65 -14.83 -1.96
N PHE A 446 -13.38 -14.48 -1.72
CA PHE A 446 -12.86 -13.14 -1.95
C PHE A 446 -13.03 -12.71 -3.42
N TYR A 447 -12.60 -13.52 -4.38
CA TYR A 447 -12.76 -13.19 -5.81
C TYR A 447 -14.21 -13.16 -6.25
N TYR A 448 -15.07 -13.94 -5.63
CA TYR A 448 -16.51 -13.92 -5.90
C TYR A 448 -17.20 -12.68 -5.30
N GLY A 449 -16.59 -12.01 -4.35
CA GLY A 449 -17.13 -10.84 -3.64
C GLY A 449 -17.99 -11.18 -2.41
N GLU A 450 -17.82 -12.39 -1.86
CA GLU A 450 -18.50 -12.90 -0.65
C GLU A 450 -17.50 -13.06 0.52
N PHE A 451 -16.49 -12.22 0.58
CA PHE A 451 -15.47 -12.31 1.62
C PHE A 451 -16.03 -11.86 2.96
N ASN A 452 -16.34 -12.83 3.81
CA ASN A 452 -16.76 -12.62 5.20
C ASN A 452 -15.63 -13.00 6.17
N LEU A 453 -15.37 -12.14 7.15
CA LEU A 453 -14.33 -12.32 8.18
C LEU A 453 -14.89 -12.95 9.46
N ASP A 454 -16.19 -13.21 9.51
CA ASP A 454 -16.88 -13.81 10.66
C ASP A 454 -16.68 -15.33 10.69
#